data_73a6d3f81bada58b585905eba7633d2a
#
_entry.id   73a6d3f81bada58b585905eba7633d2a
#
_cell.length_a   1.000
_cell.length_b   1.000
_cell.length_c   1.000
_cell.angle_alpha   90.00
_cell.angle_beta   90.00
_cell.angle_gamma   90.00
#
_symmetry.space_group_name_H-M   'P 1'
#
loop_
_entity.id
_entity.type
_entity.pdbx_description
1 polymer ?
#
loop_
_entity_poly.entity_id
_entity_poly.type
_entity_poly.pdbx_seq_one_letter_code
_entity_poly.pdbx_strand_id
1 'polypeptide(L)'
;MEEKEIKEAMIEALTHLEGCKYFVATIVNEEERRFNMSQRMSQHQLALVIKGILSNNEMMMMDVLQWCSERFKNSIEKGKKSTN
;
A
#
# COMPACT_ATOMS: atom_id res chain seq x y z
N MET A 1 11.65 -21.23 -8.07
CA MET A 1 10.84 -20.28 -8.86
C MET A 1 11.14 -18.86 -8.37
N GLU A 2 11.44 -17.98 -9.28
CA GLU A 2 11.76 -16.58 -8.92
C GLU A 2 10.51 -15.82 -8.51
N GLU A 3 10.68 -14.81 -7.65
CA GLU A 3 9.58 -13.98 -7.16
C GLU A 3 8.78 -13.36 -8.29
N LYS A 4 9.45 -12.92 -9.34
CA LYS A 4 8.81 -12.33 -10.52
C LYS A 4 7.86 -13.31 -11.19
N GLU A 5 8.27 -14.56 -11.33
CA GLU A 5 7.45 -15.60 -11.95
C GLU A 5 6.22 -15.92 -11.09
N ILE A 6 6.40 -15.97 -9.78
CA ILE A 6 5.30 -16.22 -8.84
C ILE A 6 4.29 -15.07 -8.94
N LYS A 7 4.78 -13.84 -8.94
CA LYS A 7 3.93 -12.65 -9.07
C LYS A 7 3.14 -12.67 -10.36
N GLU A 8 3.80 -12.94 -11.48
CA GLU A 8 3.14 -12.99 -12.79
C GLU A 8 2.08 -14.09 -12.86
N ALA A 9 2.39 -15.27 -12.30
CA ALA A 9 1.44 -16.38 -12.25
C ALA A 9 0.21 -16.02 -11.39
N MET A 10 0.40 -15.37 -10.27
CA MET A 10 -0.70 -14.93 -9.41
C MET A 10 -1.58 -13.90 -10.10
N ILE A 11 -0.97 -12.92 -10.76
CA ILE A 11 -1.72 -11.88 -11.49
C ILE A 11 -2.51 -12.51 -12.63
N GLU A 12 -1.88 -13.42 -13.38
CA GLU A 12 -2.54 -14.12 -14.46
C GLU A 12 -3.76 -14.91 -13.96
N ALA A 13 -3.59 -15.64 -12.86
CA ALA A 13 -4.70 -16.38 -12.26
C ALA A 13 -5.85 -15.45 -11.86
N LEU A 14 -5.52 -14.29 -11.27
CA LEU A 14 -6.53 -13.33 -10.84
C LEU A 14 -7.24 -12.66 -12.02
N THR A 15 -6.55 -12.44 -13.13
CA THR A 15 -7.16 -11.82 -14.32
C THR A 15 -8.15 -12.74 -15.02
N HIS A 16 -8.05 -14.04 -14.79
CA HIS A 16 -9.04 -14.99 -15.32
C HIS A 16 -10.34 -15.00 -14.52
N LEU A 17 -10.34 -14.40 -13.34
CA LEU A 17 -11.55 -14.27 -12.54
C LEU A 17 -12.30 -13.01 -12.97
N GLU A 18 -13.39 -13.19 -13.67
CA GLU A 18 -14.18 -12.08 -14.18
C GLU A 18 -14.66 -11.17 -13.04
N GLY A 19 -14.44 -9.86 -13.20
CA GLY A 19 -14.83 -8.89 -12.19
C GLY A 19 -13.97 -8.84 -10.94
N CYS A 20 -12.92 -9.65 -10.89
CA CYS A 20 -12.03 -9.69 -9.73
C CYS A 20 -11.23 -8.39 -9.60
N LYS A 21 -11.19 -7.86 -8.40
CA LYS A 21 -10.33 -6.73 -8.04
C LYS A 21 -9.19 -7.26 -7.18
N TYR A 22 -7.98 -6.83 -7.48
CA TYR A 22 -6.82 -7.35 -6.77
C TYR A 22 -5.78 -6.27 -6.48
N PHE A 23 -4.99 -6.53 -5.46
CA PHE A 23 -3.77 -5.79 -5.15
C PHE A 23 -2.71 -6.83 -4.75
N VAL A 24 -1.56 -6.76 -5.41
CA VAL A 24 -0.41 -7.64 -5.11
C VAL A 24 0.80 -6.77 -4.88
N ALA A 25 1.50 -7.01 -3.79
CA ALA A 25 2.71 -6.28 -3.45
C ALA A 25 3.79 -7.25 -2.97
N THR A 26 5.02 -7.04 -3.41
CA THR A 26 6.17 -7.78 -2.92
C THR A 26 7.28 -6.81 -2.56
N ILE A 27 8.00 -7.09 -1.48
CA ILE A 27 9.15 -6.29 -1.07
C ILE A 27 10.38 -6.87 -1.77
N VAL A 28 11.01 -6.04 -2.60
CA VAL A 28 12.24 -6.43 -3.32
C VAL A 28 13.46 -6.15 -2.45
N ASN A 29 13.48 -5.00 -1.81
CA ASN A 29 14.56 -4.61 -0.91
C ASN A 29 14.00 -3.71 0.17
N GLU A 30 14.00 -4.22 1.41
CA GLU A 30 13.42 -3.51 2.55
C GLU A 30 14.20 -2.25 2.91
N GLU A 31 15.52 -2.33 2.90
CA GLU A 31 16.38 -1.19 3.26
C GLU A 31 16.24 -0.04 2.28
N GLU A 32 16.16 -0.34 1.00
CA GLU A 32 15.95 0.66 -0.05
C GLU A 32 14.48 1.03 -0.25
N ARG A 33 13.59 0.36 0.46
CA ARG A 33 12.13 0.54 0.35
C ARG A 33 11.64 0.34 -1.07
N ARG A 34 12.20 -0.66 -1.75
CA ARG A 34 11.76 -1.02 -3.10
C ARG A 34 10.75 -2.14 -3.02
N PHE A 35 9.63 -1.93 -3.67
CA PHE A 35 8.60 -2.96 -3.79
C PHE A 35 8.02 -2.97 -5.18
N ASN A 36 7.51 -4.13 -5.56
CA ASN A 36 6.74 -4.28 -6.78
C ASN A 36 5.27 -4.32 -6.39
N MET A 37 4.45 -3.55 -7.10
CA MET A 37 3.02 -3.52 -6.84
C MET A 37 2.27 -3.66 -8.15
N SER A 38 1.18 -4.41 -8.11
CA SER A 38 0.20 -4.49 -9.20
C SER A 38 -1.18 -4.42 -8.59
N GLN A 39 -2.04 -3.62 -9.21
CA GLN A 39 -3.39 -3.48 -8.67
C GLN A 39 -4.42 -3.34 -9.77
N ARG A 40 -5.61 -3.81 -9.47
CA ARG A 40 -6.79 -3.61 -10.29
C ARG A 40 -7.92 -3.16 -9.36
N MET A 41 -7.71 -1.98 -8.76
CA MET A 41 -8.62 -1.39 -7.79
C MET A 41 -8.65 0.11 -7.95
N SER A 42 -9.78 0.72 -7.64
CA SER A 42 -9.84 2.17 -7.49
C SER A 42 -9.18 2.58 -6.17
N GLN A 43 -8.87 3.86 -6.00
CA GLN A 43 -8.35 4.38 -4.73
C GLN A 43 -9.30 4.09 -3.57
N HIS A 44 -10.59 4.21 -3.79
CA HIS A 44 -11.60 3.92 -2.78
C HIS A 44 -11.56 2.46 -2.34
N GLN A 45 -11.48 1.55 -3.30
CA GLN A 45 -11.41 0.11 -3.02
C GLN A 45 -10.12 -0.26 -2.28
N LEU A 46 -9.01 0.32 -2.71
CA LEU A 46 -7.73 0.10 -2.05
C LEU A 46 -7.75 0.60 -0.61
N ALA A 47 -8.35 1.77 -0.37
CA ALA A 47 -8.49 2.30 0.98
C ALA A 47 -9.32 1.37 1.87
N LEU A 48 -10.37 0.75 1.32
CA LEU A 48 -11.18 -0.22 2.07
C LEU A 48 -10.36 -1.43 2.49
N VAL A 49 -9.51 -1.93 1.59
CA VAL A 49 -8.63 -3.07 1.90
C VAL A 49 -7.66 -2.69 3.02
N ILE A 50 -7.03 -1.51 2.92
CA ILE A 50 -6.10 -1.02 3.94
C ILE A 50 -6.80 -0.88 5.29
N LYS A 51 -7.99 -0.30 5.32
CA LYS A 51 -8.78 -0.17 6.54
C LYS A 51 -9.11 -1.53 7.15
N GLY A 52 -9.44 -2.50 6.30
CA GLY A 52 -9.71 -3.86 6.75
C GLY A 52 -8.50 -4.51 7.38
N ILE A 53 -7.32 -4.36 6.79
CA ILE A 53 -6.08 -4.89 7.33
C ILE A 53 -5.77 -4.24 8.69
N LEU A 54 -5.88 -2.94 8.78
CA LEU A 54 -5.57 -2.19 10.00
C LEU A 54 -6.55 -2.48 11.12
N SER A 55 -7.84 -2.70 10.81
CA SER A 55 -8.85 -3.00 11.83
C SER A 55 -8.57 -4.30 12.57
N ASN A 56 -7.86 -5.22 11.95
CA ASN A 56 -7.52 -6.50 12.54
C ASN A 56 -6.14 -6.56 13.19
N ASN A 57 -5.40 -5.45 13.14
CA ASN A 57 -4.01 -5.36 13.61
C ASN A 57 -3.75 -4.04 14.31
N GLU A 58 -4.01 -3.98 15.62
CA GLU A 58 -3.84 -2.75 16.39
C GLU A 58 -2.42 -2.20 16.37
N MET A 59 -1.43 -3.08 16.49
CA MET A 59 -0.02 -2.67 16.48
C MET A 59 0.35 -2.03 15.14
N MET A 60 -0.08 -2.65 14.05
CA MET A 60 0.15 -2.12 12.71
C MET A 60 -0.58 -0.79 12.52
N MET A 61 -1.81 -0.70 13.04
CA MET A 61 -2.58 0.54 12.96
C MET A 61 -1.86 1.69 13.65
N MET A 62 -1.32 1.44 14.84
CA MET A 62 -0.59 2.45 15.60
C MET A 62 0.68 2.91 14.86
N ASP A 63 1.41 1.96 14.29
CA ASP A 63 2.61 2.26 13.52
C ASP A 63 2.30 3.13 12.29
N VAL A 64 1.28 2.73 11.53
CA VAL A 64 0.85 3.47 10.34
C VAL A 64 0.32 4.85 10.73
N LEU A 65 -0.46 4.94 11.81
CA LEU A 65 -1.00 6.19 12.30
C LEU A 65 0.12 7.16 12.70
N GLN A 66 1.13 6.67 13.38
CA GLN A 66 2.30 7.48 13.75
C GLN A 66 3.00 8.03 12.50
N TRP A 67 3.24 7.17 11.52
CA TRP A 67 3.84 7.57 10.25
C TRP A 67 3.01 8.63 9.53
N CYS A 68 1.69 8.44 9.46
CA CYS A 68 0.78 9.40 8.85
C CYS A 68 0.80 10.75 9.59
N SER A 69 0.81 10.71 10.91
CA SER A 69 0.84 11.91 11.74
C SER A 69 2.11 12.72 11.52
N GLU A 70 3.24 12.05 11.41
CA GLU A 70 4.52 12.71 11.15
C GLU A 70 4.54 13.37 9.77
N ARG A 71 4.03 12.68 8.76
CA ARG A 71 3.96 13.25 7.41
C ARG A 71 3.01 14.44 7.36
N PHE A 72 1.88 14.34 8.03
CA PHE A 72 0.89 15.43 8.08
C PHE A 72 1.45 16.65 8.79
N LYS A 73 2.15 16.44 9.91
CA LYS A 73 2.82 17.51 10.65
C LYS A 73 3.85 18.22 9.78
N ASN A 74 4.68 17.47 9.06
CA ASN A 74 5.68 18.04 8.16
C ASN A 74 5.04 18.85 7.04
N SER A 75 3.92 18.40 6.50
CA SER A 75 3.18 19.15 5.48
C SER A 75 2.65 20.47 6.01
N ILE A 76 2.13 20.48 7.23
CA ILE A 76 1.63 21.72 7.87
C ILE A 76 2.78 22.69 8.11
N GLU A 77 3.92 22.22 8.59
CA GLU A 77 5.09 23.06 8.84
C GLU A 77 5.62 23.69 7.53
N LYS A 78 5.66 22.90 6.45
CA LYS A 78 6.03 23.43 5.13
C LYS A 78 5.02 24.46 4.63
N GLY A 79 3.74 24.23 4.86
CA GLY A 79 2.70 25.18 4.51
C GLY A 79 2.84 26.51 5.24
N LYS A 80 3.14 26.45 6.53
CA LYS A 80 3.37 27.66 7.34
C LYS A 80 4.57 28.45 6.85
N LYS A 81 5.65 27.78 6.47
CA LYS A 81 6.85 28.43 5.96
C LYS A 81 6.59 29.11 4.61
N SER A 82 5.73 28.52 3.79
CA SER A 82 5.46 29.05 2.46
C SER A 82 4.49 30.23 2.46
N THR A 83 3.76 30.44 3.55
CA THR A 83 2.80 31.55 3.69
C THR A 83 3.42 32.83 4.29
N ASN A 84 4.65 32.75 4.68
CA ASN A 84 5.37 33.94 5.14
C ASN A 84 6.10 34.65 3.97
#